data_f01eff02336b75aaa640231ca4daf08b
#
_entry.id   f01eff02336b75aaa640231ca4daf08b
#
_cell.length_a   1.000
_cell.length_b   1.000
_cell.length_c   1.000
_cell.angle_alpha   90.00
_cell.angle_beta   90.00
_cell.angle_gamma   90.00
#
_symmetry.space_group_name_H-M   'P 1'
#
loop_
_entity.id
_entity.type
_entity.pdbx_description
1 polymer ?
#
loop_
_entity_poly.entity_id
_entity_poly.type
_entity_poly.pdbx_seq_one_letter_code
_entity_poly.pdbx_strand_id
1 'polypeptide(L)'
;LATLVQLMGEDQAMDYMKKLNGQIRQYTKSGTAPGRMVGTGEATIGITFLHDGIKYQKEGYSDIVLGAPSEGTGYEVGGVALLKGGPDQEAAKKFIDWVLTKKAQEMGKNVGSFQFLTNINAINPPESKVVENTKLIKYDFNFAGKNKKALVERFTKETNSKAPEKD
;
A
#
# COMPACT_ATOMS: atom_id res chain seq x y z
N LEU A 1 6.11 -4.25 7.20
CA LEU A 1 7.13 -4.45 8.25
C LEU A 1 7.26 -3.20 9.13
N ALA A 2 7.58 -2.02 8.58
CA ALA A 2 7.76 -0.80 9.37
C ALA A 2 6.52 -0.42 10.22
N THR A 3 5.31 -0.70 9.74
CA THR A 3 4.06 -0.52 10.50
C THR A 3 4.05 -1.38 11.77
N LEU A 4 4.40 -2.66 11.66
CA LEU A 4 4.45 -3.57 12.81
C LEU A 4 5.51 -3.13 13.82
N VAL A 5 6.69 -2.70 13.33
CA VAL A 5 7.75 -2.18 14.19
C VAL A 5 7.29 -0.93 14.96
N GLN A 6 6.55 -0.04 14.31
CA GLN A 6 6.03 1.17 14.97
C GLN A 6 4.87 0.87 15.94
N LEU A 7 4.12 -0.21 15.73
CA LEU A 7 3.03 -0.62 16.61
C LEU A 7 3.49 -1.35 17.86
N MET A 8 4.47 -2.24 17.75
CA MET A 8 4.80 -3.19 18.83
C MET A 8 6.28 -3.25 19.20
N GLY A 9 7.13 -2.43 18.56
CA GLY A 9 8.57 -2.50 18.71
C GLY A 9 9.24 -3.53 17.79
N GLU A 10 10.54 -3.35 17.56
CA GLU A 10 11.26 -4.10 16.52
C GLU A 10 11.33 -5.60 16.81
N ASP A 11 11.68 -5.99 18.04
CA ASP A 11 11.84 -7.40 18.38
C ASP A 11 10.52 -8.17 18.30
N GLN A 12 9.44 -7.61 18.86
CA GLN A 12 8.12 -8.23 18.80
C GLN A 12 7.60 -8.30 17.35
N ALA A 13 7.86 -7.28 16.54
CA ALA A 13 7.50 -7.29 15.12
C ALA A 13 8.24 -8.39 14.35
N MET A 14 9.54 -8.60 14.64
CA MET A 14 10.31 -9.67 14.01
C MET A 14 9.84 -11.06 14.45
N ASP A 15 9.53 -11.25 15.72
CA ASP A 15 8.99 -12.52 16.21
C ASP A 15 7.60 -12.81 15.62
N TYR A 16 6.75 -11.79 15.49
CA TYR A 16 5.47 -11.92 14.77
C TYR A 16 5.69 -12.33 13.31
N MET A 17 6.61 -11.64 12.62
CA MET A 17 6.91 -11.91 11.21
C MET A 17 7.51 -13.31 11.00
N LYS A 18 8.32 -13.83 11.93
CA LYS A 18 8.81 -15.23 11.87
C LYS A 18 7.66 -16.23 11.92
N LYS A 19 6.71 -16.01 12.85
CA LYS A 19 5.52 -16.88 12.96
C LYS A 19 4.65 -16.79 11.72
N LEU A 20 4.40 -15.57 11.23
CA LEU A 20 3.63 -15.33 10.03
C LEU A 20 4.29 -15.95 8.79
N ASN A 21 5.62 -15.86 8.66
CA ASN A 21 6.37 -16.41 7.53
C ASN A 21 6.12 -17.91 7.33
N GLY A 22 5.91 -18.65 8.42
CA GLY A 22 5.56 -20.08 8.35
C GLY A 22 4.18 -20.36 7.73
N GLN A 23 3.32 -19.34 7.62
CA GLN A 23 1.98 -19.41 7.03
C GLN A 23 1.90 -18.75 5.66
N ILE A 24 2.96 -18.04 5.24
CA ILE A 24 3.00 -17.35 3.95
C ILE A 24 3.32 -18.33 2.84
N ARG A 25 2.42 -18.43 1.87
CA ARG A 25 2.62 -19.21 0.66
C ARG A 25 3.68 -18.56 -0.25
N GLN A 26 3.58 -17.24 -0.41
CA GLN A 26 4.38 -16.51 -1.39
C GLN A 26 4.51 -15.04 -1.02
N TYR A 27 5.68 -14.47 -1.24
CA TYR A 27 5.91 -13.01 -1.28
C TYR A 27 5.95 -12.57 -2.74
N THR A 28 5.04 -11.68 -3.12
CA THR A 28 4.92 -11.19 -4.50
C THR A 28 5.76 -9.93 -4.72
N LYS A 29 6.19 -9.66 -5.96
CA LYS A 29 6.83 -8.39 -6.33
C LYS A 29 5.83 -7.25 -6.40
N SER A 30 4.65 -7.54 -6.94
CA SER A 30 3.57 -6.57 -7.09
C SER A 30 2.75 -6.49 -5.80
N GLY A 31 2.48 -5.27 -5.32
CA GLY A 31 1.60 -5.03 -4.18
C GLY A 31 0.13 -5.39 -4.47
N THR A 32 -0.26 -5.48 -5.75
CA THR A 32 -1.63 -5.79 -6.18
C THR A 32 -1.87 -7.29 -6.36
N ALA A 33 -0.83 -8.08 -6.64
CA ALA A 33 -0.94 -9.51 -6.94
C ALA A 33 -1.66 -10.31 -5.84
N PRO A 34 -1.43 -10.09 -4.53
CA PRO A 34 -2.15 -10.84 -3.49
C PRO A 34 -3.67 -10.68 -3.58
N GLY A 35 -4.17 -9.47 -3.90
CA GLY A 35 -5.61 -9.25 -4.10
C GLY A 35 -6.17 -10.02 -5.28
N ARG A 36 -5.43 -10.09 -6.40
CA ARG A 36 -5.82 -10.89 -7.56
C ARG A 36 -5.86 -12.39 -7.22
N MET A 37 -4.84 -12.88 -6.54
CA MET A 37 -4.76 -14.30 -6.15
C MET A 37 -5.93 -14.72 -5.24
N VAL A 38 -6.40 -13.83 -4.37
CA VAL A 38 -7.62 -14.09 -3.58
C VAL A 38 -8.84 -14.10 -4.49
N GLY A 39 -8.96 -13.14 -5.40
CA GLY A 39 -10.10 -13.07 -6.33
C GLY A 39 -10.22 -14.30 -7.24
N THR A 40 -9.10 -14.86 -7.68
CA THR A 40 -9.07 -16.09 -8.50
C THR A 40 -9.15 -17.39 -7.69
N GLY A 41 -9.16 -17.31 -6.36
CA GLY A 41 -9.18 -18.50 -5.48
C GLY A 41 -7.83 -19.18 -5.32
N GLU A 42 -6.73 -18.58 -5.82
CA GLU A 42 -5.38 -19.11 -5.65
C GLU A 42 -4.85 -18.97 -4.21
N ALA A 43 -5.40 -18.02 -3.46
CA ALA A 43 -5.08 -17.79 -2.05
C ALA A 43 -6.34 -17.45 -1.27
N THR A 44 -6.42 -17.92 -0.02
CA THR A 44 -7.55 -17.61 0.86
C THR A 44 -7.44 -16.20 1.46
N ILE A 45 -6.23 -15.75 1.77
CA ILE A 45 -5.95 -14.43 2.38
C ILE A 45 -4.84 -13.76 1.59
N GLY A 46 -5.01 -12.49 1.27
CA GLY A 46 -4.02 -11.65 0.64
C GLY A 46 -3.73 -10.40 1.48
N ILE A 47 -2.46 -10.08 1.67
CA ILE A 47 -2.05 -8.82 2.29
C ILE A 47 -1.69 -7.86 1.15
N THR A 48 -2.52 -6.86 0.96
CA THR A 48 -2.44 -5.90 -0.15
C THR A 48 -2.93 -4.53 0.28
N PHE A 49 -2.91 -3.54 -0.59
CA PHE A 49 -3.56 -2.26 -0.33
C PHE A 49 -5.08 -2.40 -0.41
N LEU A 50 -5.80 -1.75 0.50
CA LEU A 50 -7.27 -1.83 0.54
C LEU A 50 -7.92 -1.30 -0.76
N HIS A 51 -7.36 -0.27 -1.38
CA HIS A 51 -7.86 0.26 -2.64
C HIS A 51 -7.71 -0.72 -3.82
N ASP A 52 -6.70 -1.59 -3.79
CA ASP A 52 -6.55 -2.65 -4.79
C ASP A 52 -7.63 -3.72 -4.60
N GLY A 53 -7.96 -4.07 -3.36
CA GLY A 53 -9.08 -4.96 -3.09
C GLY A 53 -10.41 -4.41 -3.59
N ILE A 54 -10.68 -3.11 -3.41
CA ILE A 54 -11.85 -2.44 -3.98
C ILE A 54 -11.86 -2.57 -5.51
N LYS A 55 -10.72 -2.33 -6.15
CA LYS A 55 -10.57 -2.48 -7.60
C LYS A 55 -10.98 -3.88 -8.06
N TYR A 56 -10.47 -4.94 -7.42
CA TYR A 56 -10.82 -6.31 -7.79
C TYR A 56 -12.29 -6.65 -7.56
N GLN A 57 -12.91 -6.15 -6.49
CA GLN A 57 -14.36 -6.28 -6.32
C GLN A 57 -15.13 -5.67 -7.51
N LYS A 58 -14.69 -4.50 -8.02
CA LYS A 58 -15.28 -3.84 -9.19
C LYS A 58 -15.00 -4.57 -10.51
N GLU A 59 -13.90 -5.29 -10.60
CA GLU A 59 -13.54 -6.13 -11.74
C GLU A 59 -14.29 -7.48 -11.78
N GLY A 60 -15.18 -7.73 -10.81
CA GLY A 60 -16.06 -8.89 -10.79
C GLY A 60 -15.72 -9.94 -9.73
N TYR A 61 -14.69 -9.76 -8.92
CA TYR A 61 -14.36 -10.64 -7.80
C TYR A 61 -15.17 -10.24 -6.55
N SER A 62 -16.49 -10.40 -6.62
CA SER A 62 -17.45 -9.92 -5.60
C SER A 62 -17.28 -10.58 -4.24
N ASP A 63 -16.69 -11.78 -4.18
CA ASP A 63 -16.51 -12.55 -2.96
C ASP A 63 -15.32 -12.10 -2.10
N ILE A 64 -14.51 -11.17 -2.62
CA ILE A 64 -13.43 -10.57 -1.83
C ILE A 64 -14.03 -9.78 -0.67
N VAL A 65 -13.65 -10.13 0.55
CA VAL A 65 -13.95 -9.36 1.76
C VAL A 65 -12.73 -8.52 2.14
N LEU A 66 -12.95 -7.23 2.32
CA LEU A 66 -11.90 -6.29 2.73
C LEU A 66 -11.90 -6.14 4.25
N GLY A 67 -10.72 -6.16 4.84
CA GLY A 67 -10.54 -5.97 6.26
C GLY A 67 -9.23 -5.27 6.58
N ALA A 68 -9.23 -4.54 7.70
CA ALA A 68 -8.03 -3.96 8.29
C ALA A 68 -7.95 -4.37 9.76
N PRO A 69 -6.72 -4.54 10.31
CA PRO A 69 -6.56 -4.89 11.71
C PRO A 69 -7.11 -3.79 12.63
N SER A 70 -7.76 -4.21 13.72
CA SER A 70 -8.31 -3.31 14.75
C SER A 70 -7.24 -2.48 15.47
N GLU A 71 -6.03 -3.01 15.54
CA GLU A 71 -4.84 -2.34 16.08
C GLU A 71 -4.44 -1.13 15.24
N GLY A 72 -4.73 -1.17 13.96
CA GLY A 72 -4.43 -0.13 12.99
C GLY A 72 -3.51 -0.59 11.88
N THR A 73 -3.47 0.17 10.80
CA THR A 73 -2.59 -0.06 9.65
C THR A 73 -1.76 1.17 9.32
N GLY A 74 -0.62 0.95 8.67
CA GLY A 74 0.14 2.02 8.05
C GLY A 74 -0.53 2.52 6.77
N TYR A 75 0.01 3.58 6.22
CA TYR A 75 -0.43 4.14 4.95
C TYR A 75 0.76 4.72 4.19
N GLU A 76 0.58 4.91 2.91
CA GLU A 76 1.54 5.57 2.03
C GLU A 76 0.91 6.80 1.39
N VAL A 77 1.72 7.79 1.11
CA VAL A 77 1.31 8.98 0.36
C VAL A 77 2.08 8.98 -0.96
N GLY A 78 1.34 8.90 -2.06
CA GLY A 78 1.91 8.99 -3.40
C GLY A 78 2.59 10.34 -3.59
N GLY A 79 3.76 10.35 -4.22
CA GLY A 79 4.55 11.55 -4.45
C GLY A 79 4.90 11.75 -5.92
N VAL A 80 5.03 13.01 -6.31
CA VAL A 80 5.58 13.43 -7.60
C VAL A 80 6.77 14.34 -7.35
N ALA A 81 7.82 14.22 -8.13
CA ALA A 81 9.04 15.01 -7.98
C ALA A 81 9.55 15.55 -9.31
N LEU A 82 10.11 16.75 -9.25
CA LEU A 82 10.83 17.36 -10.37
C LEU A 82 12.27 16.84 -10.40
N LEU A 83 12.65 16.23 -11.52
CA LEU A 83 14.04 15.81 -11.71
C LEU A 83 14.92 16.99 -12.09
N LYS A 84 16.00 17.20 -11.35
CA LYS A 84 17.02 18.22 -11.67
C LYS A 84 17.64 17.90 -13.03
N GLY A 85 17.67 18.90 -13.92
CA GLY A 85 18.25 18.75 -15.26
C GLY A 85 17.35 18.03 -16.27
N GLY A 86 16.08 17.79 -15.96
CA GLY A 86 15.10 17.31 -16.93
C GLY A 86 14.95 18.31 -18.13
N PRO A 87 14.55 17.81 -19.31
CA PRO A 87 14.60 18.60 -20.56
C PRO A 87 13.61 19.78 -20.57
N ASP A 88 12.48 19.67 -19.90
CA ASP A 88 11.46 20.74 -19.83
C ASP A 88 10.99 20.96 -18.39
N GLN A 89 11.72 21.80 -17.68
CA GLN A 89 11.45 22.11 -16.28
C GLN A 89 10.12 22.87 -16.10
N GLU A 90 9.77 23.74 -17.04
CA GLU A 90 8.55 24.55 -16.92
C GLU A 90 7.29 23.72 -17.18
N ALA A 91 7.31 22.83 -18.18
CA ALA A 91 6.21 21.91 -18.39
C ALA A 91 6.06 20.92 -17.20
N ALA A 92 7.17 20.44 -16.66
CA ALA A 92 7.15 19.55 -15.50
C ALA A 92 6.54 20.20 -14.26
N LYS A 93 6.86 21.47 -13.98
CA LYS A 93 6.23 22.24 -12.89
C LYS A 93 4.73 22.38 -13.11
N LYS A 94 4.29 22.77 -14.31
CA LYS A 94 2.86 22.86 -14.66
C LYS A 94 2.14 21.54 -14.49
N PHE A 95 2.80 20.43 -14.84
CA PHE A 95 2.24 19.09 -14.62
C PHE A 95 2.10 18.77 -13.13
N ILE A 96 3.11 19.09 -12.30
CA ILE A 96 3.04 18.92 -10.84
C ILE A 96 1.88 19.74 -10.28
N ASP A 97 1.77 21.01 -10.64
CA ASP A 97 0.66 21.86 -10.20
C ASP A 97 -0.71 21.29 -10.60
N TRP A 98 -0.80 20.76 -11.81
CA TRP A 98 -2.02 20.15 -12.31
C TRP A 98 -2.41 18.87 -11.55
N VAL A 99 -1.47 17.93 -11.30
CA VAL A 99 -1.80 16.67 -10.58
C VAL A 99 -2.21 16.92 -9.13
N LEU A 100 -1.86 18.05 -8.56
CA LEU A 100 -2.27 18.44 -7.21
C LEU A 100 -3.68 19.07 -7.16
N THR A 101 -4.28 19.36 -8.31
CA THR A 101 -5.63 19.93 -8.35
C THR A 101 -6.70 18.90 -7.99
N LYS A 102 -7.82 19.39 -7.43
CA LYS A 102 -9.03 18.60 -7.21
C LYS A 102 -9.42 17.79 -8.46
N LYS A 103 -9.51 18.47 -9.61
CA LYS A 103 -9.92 17.86 -10.88
C LYS A 103 -9.06 16.69 -11.28
N ALA A 104 -7.72 16.84 -11.22
CA ALA A 104 -6.80 15.78 -11.60
C ALA A 104 -6.91 14.57 -10.65
N GLN A 105 -6.96 14.81 -9.35
CA GLN A 105 -7.06 13.73 -8.38
C GLN A 105 -8.38 12.95 -8.49
N GLU A 106 -9.50 13.63 -8.71
CA GLU A 106 -10.80 12.98 -8.89
C GLU A 106 -10.92 12.16 -10.20
N MET A 107 -10.00 12.34 -11.15
CA MET A 107 -9.98 11.52 -12.38
C MET A 107 -9.56 10.09 -12.13
N GLY A 108 -8.81 9.81 -11.07
CA GLY A 108 -8.28 8.49 -10.76
C GLY A 108 -9.36 7.40 -10.76
N LYS A 109 -10.53 7.67 -10.22
CA LYS A 109 -11.66 6.71 -10.20
C LYS A 109 -12.08 6.23 -11.59
N ASN A 110 -11.92 7.06 -12.62
CA ASN A 110 -12.32 6.73 -14.00
C ASN A 110 -11.41 5.66 -14.64
N VAL A 111 -10.25 5.43 -14.04
CA VAL A 111 -9.28 4.42 -14.45
C VAL A 111 -9.05 3.35 -13.37
N GLY A 112 -10.02 3.20 -12.46
CA GLY A 112 -10.01 2.15 -11.43
C GLY A 112 -9.09 2.41 -10.23
N SER A 113 -8.70 3.67 -10.00
CA SER A 113 -7.98 4.06 -8.78
C SER A 113 -8.97 4.52 -7.71
N PHE A 114 -9.04 3.79 -6.60
CA PHE A 114 -9.96 4.06 -5.48
C PHE A 114 -9.23 4.52 -4.22
N GLN A 115 -8.06 5.13 -4.39
CA GLN A 115 -7.26 5.70 -3.30
C GLN A 115 -7.95 6.91 -2.67
N PHE A 116 -7.68 7.16 -1.40
CA PHE A 116 -8.02 8.44 -0.77
C PHE A 116 -7.19 9.56 -1.38
N LEU A 117 -7.84 10.70 -1.60
CA LEU A 117 -7.25 11.84 -2.28
C LEU A 117 -6.59 12.78 -1.28
N THR A 118 -5.44 13.33 -1.62
CA THR A 118 -4.67 14.22 -0.74
C THR A 118 -5.12 15.68 -0.82
N ASN A 119 -5.79 16.08 -1.89
CA ASN A 119 -6.34 17.44 -1.99
C ASN A 119 -7.59 17.54 -1.11
N ILE A 120 -7.56 18.43 -0.12
CA ILE A 120 -8.62 18.59 0.88
C ILE A 120 -9.99 19.00 0.31
N ASN A 121 -10.02 19.55 -0.90
CA ASN A 121 -11.26 19.94 -1.59
C ASN A 121 -11.75 18.86 -2.56
N ALA A 122 -10.98 17.78 -2.76
CA ALA A 122 -11.36 16.70 -3.65
C ALA A 122 -12.34 15.74 -2.94
N ILE A 123 -13.22 15.13 -3.74
CA ILE A 123 -14.21 14.17 -3.27
C ILE A 123 -13.64 12.78 -3.50
N ASN A 124 -13.41 12.03 -2.41
CA ASN A 124 -12.96 10.64 -2.49
C ASN A 124 -13.92 9.79 -3.33
N PRO A 125 -13.41 8.77 -4.03
CA PRO A 125 -14.26 7.81 -4.72
C PRO A 125 -15.31 7.23 -3.76
N PRO A 126 -16.59 7.17 -4.11
CA PRO A 126 -17.63 6.61 -3.23
C PRO A 126 -17.35 5.15 -2.86
N GLU A 127 -16.63 4.42 -3.70
CA GLU A 127 -16.19 3.06 -3.47
C GLU A 127 -15.25 2.94 -2.26
N SER A 128 -14.45 3.97 -1.98
CA SER A 128 -13.51 3.97 -0.84
C SER A 128 -14.20 4.08 0.53
N LYS A 129 -15.52 4.35 0.58
CA LYS A 129 -16.30 4.38 1.83
C LYS A 129 -16.22 3.09 2.63
N VAL A 130 -16.09 1.96 1.97
CA VAL A 130 -15.99 0.63 2.62
C VAL A 130 -14.78 0.54 3.56
N VAL A 131 -13.77 1.36 3.35
CA VAL A 131 -12.54 1.40 4.14
C VAL A 131 -12.29 2.73 4.86
N GLU A 132 -13.28 3.66 4.85
CA GLU A 132 -13.13 5.00 5.44
C GLU A 132 -12.90 4.99 6.96
N ASN A 133 -13.41 3.97 7.65
CA ASN A 133 -13.26 3.81 9.10
C ASN A 133 -12.01 3.01 9.49
N THR A 134 -11.11 2.74 8.54
CA THR A 134 -9.86 2.05 8.81
C THR A 134 -9.01 2.87 9.77
N LYS A 135 -8.64 2.27 10.90
CA LYS A 135 -7.76 2.91 11.89
C LYS A 135 -6.35 3.02 11.31
N LEU A 136 -5.87 4.25 11.12
CA LEU A 136 -4.50 4.53 10.74
C LEU A 136 -3.62 4.74 11.97
N ILE A 137 -2.41 4.18 11.97
CA ILE A 137 -1.43 4.48 13.01
C ILE A 137 -0.82 5.85 12.77
N LYS A 138 -0.23 6.44 13.80
CA LYS A 138 0.63 7.62 13.64
C LYS A 138 1.95 7.20 13.01
N TYR A 139 1.95 7.05 11.68
CA TYR A 139 3.08 6.50 10.94
C TYR A 139 4.23 7.51 10.80
N ASP A 140 5.41 7.15 11.27
CA ASP A 140 6.64 7.93 11.11
C ASP A 140 7.36 7.53 9.83
N PHE A 141 7.21 8.36 8.79
CA PHE A 141 7.86 8.17 7.49
C PHE A 141 9.38 8.32 7.57
N ASN A 142 9.89 9.19 8.45
CA ASN A 142 11.32 9.38 8.62
C ASN A 142 11.97 8.14 9.25
N PHE A 143 11.34 7.60 10.28
CA PHE A 143 11.77 6.33 10.87
C PHE A 143 11.76 5.21 9.82
N ALA A 144 10.66 5.05 9.09
CA ALA A 144 10.52 4.02 8.08
C ALA A 144 11.59 4.13 6.99
N GLY A 145 11.82 5.34 6.47
CA GLY A 145 12.82 5.58 5.43
C GLY A 145 14.25 5.31 5.91
N LYS A 146 14.62 5.80 7.10
CA LYS A 146 15.97 5.63 7.66
C LYS A 146 16.29 4.17 7.98
N ASN A 147 15.32 3.41 8.48
CA ASN A 147 15.53 2.05 8.96
C ASN A 147 15.16 0.98 7.92
N LYS A 148 14.62 1.35 6.75
CA LYS A 148 14.14 0.40 5.73
C LYS A 148 15.15 -0.71 5.44
N LYS A 149 16.40 -0.34 5.15
CA LYS A 149 17.45 -1.30 4.77
C LYS A 149 17.72 -2.29 5.91
N ALA A 150 17.99 -1.79 7.10
CA ALA A 150 18.29 -2.62 8.26
C ALA A 150 17.13 -3.56 8.64
N LEU A 151 15.90 -3.05 8.62
CA LEU A 151 14.71 -3.84 8.91
C LEU A 151 14.49 -4.96 7.88
N VAL A 152 14.69 -4.68 6.60
CA VAL A 152 14.55 -5.69 5.54
C VAL A 152 15.65 -6.74 5.62
N GLU A 153 16.89 -6.33 5.87
CA GLU A 153 18.02 -7.25 6.05
C GLU A 153 17.79 -8.18 7.26
N ARG A 154 17.37 -7.61 8.40
CA ARG A 154 17.02 -8.38 9.60
C ARG A 154 15.88 -9.36 9.32
N PHE A 155 14.80 -8.90 8.71
CA PHE A 155 13.66 -9.74 8.33
C PHE A 155 14.12 -10.92 7.46
N THR A 156 14.84 -10.65 6.38
CA THR A 156 15.32 -11.68 5.46
C THR A 156 16.19 -12.71 6.17
N LYS A 157 17.11 -12.25 7.02
CA LYS A 157 18.00 -13.13 7.80
C LYS A 157 17.24 -14.00 8.80
N GLU A 158 16.30 -13.41 9.54
CA GLU A 158 15.62 -14.11 10.63
C GLU A 158 14.48 -15.01 10.17
N THR A 159 13.85 -14.71 9.03
CA THR A 159 12.78 -15.52 8.44
C THR A 159 13.30 -16.52 7.40
N ASN A 160 14.55 -16.38 6.96
CA ASN A 160 15.09 -17.10 5.81
C ASN A 160 14.16 -17.00 4.58
N SER A 161 13.47 -15.85 4.45
CA SER A 161 12.51 -15.63 3.37
C SER A 161 13.21 -15.55 2.03
N LYS A 162 12.65 -16.20 1.03
CA LYS A 162 13.13 -16.11 -0.35
C LYS A 162 12.80 -14.71 -0.92
N ALA A 163 13.58 -14.28 -1.91
CA ALA A 163 13.22 -13.11 -2.70
C ALA A 163 11.82 -13.29 -3.30
N PRO A 164 11.04 -12.18 -3.49
CA PRO A 164 9.73 -12.27 -4.11
C PRO A 164 9.80 -12.99 -5.44
N GLU A 165 8.88 -13.93 -5.65
CA GLU A 165 8.75 -14.62 -6.93
C GLU A 165 8.19 -13.65 -7.99
N LYS A 166 8.53 -13.89 -9.25
CA LYS A 166 7.91 -13.15 -10.36
C LYS A 166 6.45 -13.59 -10.47
N ASP A 167 5.57 -12.61 -10.55
CA ASP A 167 4.13 -12.79 -10.79
C ASP A 167 3.88 -13.28 -12.22
#